data_588937bcfd6064feb091fb4c7c0bb5f8
#
_entry.id   588937bcfd6064feb091fb4c7c0bb5f8
#
_cell.length_a   1.000
_cell.length_b   1.000
_cell.length_c   1.000
_cell.angle_alpha   90.00
_cell.angle_beta   90.00
_cell.angle_gamma   90.00
#
_symmetry.space_group_name_H-M   'P 1'
#
loop_
_entity.id
_entity.type
_entity.pdbx_description
1 polymer ?
#
loop_
_entity_poly.entity_id
_entity_poly.type
_entity_poly.pdbx_seq_one_letter_code
_entity_poly.pdbx_strand_id
1 'polypeptide(L)'
;MRYSIVVPVFNRPDEVRELLESLTCQSLSDFEVIIVEDGSKSTCKDVCDQFAGILDLHYYYKENSGPGQSRNYGAERASGEWIIVLDSDVVLPKNYLENVEAELYQSGSTLELGSLATKGTQELSTLHSPLSTLHSSLSTPAAWGGPDAAHPDFTPVQKAISYSMTSFFTTGGIRGGKKKLDKFFPRSFNMGVLSEVYKKLGGFSKMRFGEDIDFSYRIVEAGYQTRLLSSAWVWHKRRTDFRKFFRQVFNSGIARINLTKRHPGTLKLVHLLPTVFTLGVIFLLMLFMMGVGLYIEGEWLDAHGLRPTDNMHQGVGFVLCVLALLPLLIYSLIIFVDSSIRNRSLWVGLLSIPAAFTQLMGYGLGFIKAWWKRCVLGQDEFQAFEKNFYK
;
A
#
# COMPACT_ATOMS: atom_id res chain seq x y z
N MET A 1 -20.83 21.61 1.54
CA MET A 1 -19.45 21.08 1.36
C MET A 1 -19.54 19.64 0.90
N ARG A 2 -18.93 19.31 -0.24
CA ARG A 2 -18.98 17.94 -0.77
C ARG A 2 -17.86 17.07 -0.24
N TYR A 3 -16.66 17.63 -0.13
CA TYR A 3 -15.48 16.88 0.28
C TYR A 3 -14.78 17.49 1.50
N SER A 4 -14.40 16.65 2.46
CA SER A 4 -13.45 17.00 3.53
C SER A 4 -12.19 16.18 3.33
N ILE A 5 -11.08 16.84 3.00
CA ILE A 5 -9.78 16.21 2.78
C ILE A 5 -9.03 16.17 4.11
N VAL A 6 -8.87 14.98 4.67
CA VAL A 6 -8.23 14.76 5.99
C VAL A 6 -6.82 14.23 5.80
N VAL A 7 -5.83 14.94 6.34
CA VAL A 7 -4.40 14.65 6.20
C VAL A 7 -3.73 14.55 7.56
N PRO A 8 -3.32 13.34 7.99
CA PRO A 8 -2.48 13.18 9.19
C PRO A 8 -1.04 13.55 8.88
N VAL A 9 -0.40 14.33 9.73
CA VAL A 9 0.97 14.83 9.55
C VAL A 9 1.86 14.50 10.74
N PHE A 10 3.10 14.07 10.47
CA PHE A 10 4.12 13.92 11.50
C PHE A 10 5.51 14.27 10.97
N ASN A 11 6.08 15.41 11.40
CA ASN A 11 7.41 15.93 11.01
C ASN A 11 7.62 16.03 9.49
N ARG A 12 6.67 16.63 8.74
CA ARG A 12 6.69 16.70 7.26
C ARG A 12 6.18 18.03 6.71
N PRO A 13 6.74 19.18 7.15
CA PRO A 13 6.26 20.49 6.68
C PRO A 13 6.44 20.69 5.15
N ASP A 14 7.54 20.17 4.57
CA ASP A 14 7.82 20.34 3.15
C ASP A 14 6.84 19.55 2.27
N GLU A 15 6.55 18.30 2.65
CA GLU A 15 5.57 17.48 1.93
C GLU A 15 4.17 18.06 2.04
N VAL A 16 3.78 18.63 3.19
CA VAL A 16 2.51 19.32 3.36
C VAL A 16 2.41 20.54 2.45
N ARG A 17 3.50 21.30 2.27
CA ARG A 17 3.54 22.43 1.33
C ARG A 17 3.21 21.97 -0.09
N GLU A 18 3.88 20.94 -0.60
CA GLU A 18 3.64 20.41 -1.95
C GLU A 18 2.20 19.90 -2.12
N LEU A 19 1.65 19.25 -1.09
CA LEU A 19 0.26 18.80 -1.11
C LEU A 19 -0.71 20.01 -1.19
N LEU A 20 -0.52 21.03 -0.33
CA LEU A 20 -1.37 22.22 -0.32
C LEU A 20 -1.27 23.00 -1.64
N GLU A 21 -0.07 23.16 -2.21
CA GLU A 21 0.13 23.73 -3.55
C GLU A 21 -0.67 22.97 -4.61
N SER A 22 -0.67 21.64 -4.57
CA SER A 22 -1.47 20.83 -5.51
C SER A 22 -2.97 20.97 -5.29
N LEU A 23 -3.41 21.23 -4.07
CA LEU A 23 -4.82 21.47 -3.74
C LEU A 23 -5.30 22.86 -4.21
N THR A 24 -4.46 23.89 -4.18
CA THR A 24 -4.81 25.20 -4.74
C THR A 24 -5.03 25.17 -6.26
N CYS A 25 -4.49 24.16 -6.93
CA CYS A 25 -4.62 23.98 -8.38
C CYS A 25 -5.83 23.16 -8.81
N GLN A 26 -6.67 22.67 -7.88
CA GLN A 26 -7.82 21.85 -8.23
C GLN A 26 -8.85 22.64 -9.04
N SER A 27 -9.49 21.97 -10.02
CA SER A 27 -10.55 22.54 -10.85
C SER A 27 -11.88 22.69 -10.10
N LEU A 28 -12.10 21.93 -9.03
CA LEU A 28 -13.26 22.04 -8.13
C LEU A 28 -12.85 22.65 -6.81
N SER A 29 -13.70 23.52 -6.25
CA SER A 29 -13.45 24.28 -5.02
C SER A 29 -14.38 23.91 -3.86
N ASP A 30 -15.37 23.01 -4.04
CA ASP A 30 -16.31 22.62 -2.98
C ASP A 30 -15.70 21.58 -2.03
N PHE A 31 -14.59 21.94 -1.38
CA PHE A 31 -13.90 21.11 -0.40
C PHE A 31 -13.24 21.94 0.71
N GLU A 32 -13.10 21.32 1.88
CA GLU A 32 -12.26 21.79 2.97
C GLU A 32 -11.04 20.89 3.14
N VAL A 33 -9.98 21.40 3.74
CA VAL A 33 -8.75 20.68 4.07
C VAL A 33 -8.55 20.68 5.58
N ILE A 34 -8.40 19.49 6.17
CA ILE A 34 -8.22 19.30 7.58
C ILE A 34 -6.85 18.67 7.83
N ILE A 35 -5.89 19.47 8.26
CA ILE A 35 -4.54 19.02 8.62
C ILE A 35 -4.52 18.66 10.11
N VAL A 36 -4.13 17.42 10.41
CA VAL A 36 -4.00 16.93 11.79
C VAL A 36 -2.55 16.59 12.10
N GLU A 37 -1.88 17.47 12.84
CA GLU A 37 -0.50 17.29 13.28
C GLU A 37 -0.46 16.31 14.47
N ASP A 38 0.23 15.19 14.32
CA ASP A 38 0.27 14.06 15.26
C ASP A 38 1.50 14.10 16.18
N GLY A 39 1.67 15.21 16.93
CA GLY A 39 2.76 15.37 17.90
C GLY A 39 4.13 15.60 17.27
N SER A 40 4.18 16.32 16.14
CA SER A 40 5.43 16.69 15.47
C SER A 40 6.31 17.62 16.31
N LYS A 41 7.62 17.45 16.17
CA LYS A 41 8.60 18.43 16.65
C LYS A 41 8.81 19.56 15.63
N SER A 42 8.85 19.22 14.34
CA SER A 42 8.82 20.16 13.22
C SER A 42 7.40 20.22 12.70
N THR A 43 6.64 21.22 13.10
CA THR A 43 5.23 21.39 12.73
C THR A 43 5.09 22.01 11.35
N CYS A 44 3.96 21.78 10.70
CA CYS A 44 3.60 22.43 9.43
C CYS A 44 2.68 23.64 9.62
N LYS A 45 2.54 24.18 10.84
CA LYS A 45 1.64 25.30 11.12
C LYS A 45 1.93 26.51 10.25
N ASP A 46 3.20 26.95 10.19
CA ASP A 46 3.60 28.13 9.40
C ASP A 46 3.35 27.92 7.88
N VAL A 47 3.41 26.67 7.43
CA VAL A 47 3.02 26.32 6.06
C VAL A 47 1.52 26.47 5.89
N CYS A 48 0.71 25.92 6.79
CA CYS A 48 -0.75 26.01 6.73
C CYS A 48 -1.24 27.48 6.78
N ASP A 49 -0.64 28.32 7.62
CA ASP A 49 -0.99 29.74 7.73
C ASP A 49 -0.80 30.51 6.40
N GLN A 50 0.13 30.08 5.53
CA GLN A 50 0.34 30.68 4.20
C GLN A 50 -0.80 30.36 3.21
N PHE A 51 -1.55 29.28 3.42
CA PHE A 51 -2.62 28.83 2.55
C PHE A 51 -4.02 29.13 3.11
N ALA A 52 -4.16 29.55 4.36
CA ALA A 52 -5.44 29.79 5.01
C ALA A 52 -6.33 30.87 4.33
N GLY A 53 -5.73 31.78 3.54
CA GLY A 53 -6.48 32.76 2.74
C GLY A 53 -6.87 32.27 1.33
N ILE A 54 -6.40 31.08 0.91
CA ILE A 54 -6.57 30.53 -0.43
C ILE A 54 -7.47 29.28 -0.39
N LEU A 55 -7.31 28.46 0.64
CA LEU A 55 -8.05 27.22 0.87
C LEU A 55 -8.92 27.35 2.13
N ASP A 56 -10.06 26.68 2.16
CA ASP A 56 -10.80 26.44 3.41
C ASP A 56 -10.00 25.41 4.23
N LEU A 57 -9.06 25.90 5.03
CA LEU A 57 -8.00 25.12 5.67
C LEU A 57 -8.12 25.18 7.19
N HIS A 58 -8.24 24.02 7.80
CA HIS A 58 -8.29 23.84 9.25
C HIS A 58 -7.07 23.08 9.73
N TYR A 59 -6.30 23.69 10.66
CA TYR A 59 -5.12 23.06 11.25
C TYR A 59 -5.39 22.70 12.72
N TYR A 60 -5.09 21.44 13.07
CA TYR A 60 -5.20 20.92 14.44
C TYR A 60 -3.91 20.24 14.86
N TYR A 61 -3.49 20.49 16.10
CA TYR A 61 -2.36 19.82 16.73
C TYR A 61 -2.86 18.90 17.86
N LYS A 62 -2.34 17.70 17.97
CA LYS A 62 -2.63 16.76 19.05
C LYS A 62 -1.39 15.95 19.42
N GLU A 63 -1.39 15.32 20.60
CA GLU A 63 -0.37 14.35 20.99
C GLU A 63 -0.34 13.15 20.04
N ASN A 64 0.86 12.57 19.87
CA ASN A 64 1.05 11.45 18.94
C ASN A 64 0.24 10.21 19.34
N SER A 65 -0.65 9.79 18.49
CA SER A 65 -1.47 8.59 18.65
C SER A 65 -1.48 7.68 17.43
N GLY A 66 -0.72 8.05 16.40
CA GLY A 66 -0.61 7.34 15.13
C GLY A 66 -1.59 7.80 14.06
N PRO A 67 -1.30 7.44 12.80
CA PRO A 67 -2.00 8.00 11.63
C PRO A 67 -3.50 7.68 11.61
N GLY A 68 -3.91 6.48 12.00
CA GLY A 68 -5.33 6.09 12.04
C GLY A 68 -6.15 6.97 12.98
N GLN A 69 -5.64 7.21 14.20
CA GLN A 69 -6.33 8.05 15.18
C GLN A 69 -6.33 9.53 14.77
N SER A 70 -5.28 9.99 14.07
CA SER A 70 -5.24 11.36 13.55
C SER A 70 -6.24 11.54 12.40
N ARG A 71 -6.45 10.53 11.56
CA ARG A 71 -7.51 10.54 10.55
C ARG A 71 -8.89 10.58 11.21
N ASN A 72 -9.13 9.80 12.27
CA ASN A 72 -10.39 9.84 13.01
C ASN A 72 -10.64 11.23 13.62
N TYR A 73 -9.61 11.81 14.22
CA TYR A 73 -9.70 13.15 14.82
C TYR A 73 -10.08 14.23 13.79
N GLY A 74 -9.54 14.16 12.58
CA GLY A 74 -9.92 15.03 11.47
C GLY A 74 -11.33 14.73 10.95
N ALA A 75 -11.68 13.45 10.80
CA ALA A 75 -13.00 13.02 10.32
C ALA A 75 -14.15 13.43 11.27
N GLU A 76 -13.92 13.51 12.58
CA GLU A 76 -14.89 14.02 13.56
C GLU A 76 -15.22 15.50 13.35
N ARG A 77 -14.33 16.25 12.71
CA ARG A 77 -14.44 17.70 12.44
C ARG A 77 -14.84 18.00 11.01
N ALA A 78 -14.92 16.98 10.18
CA ALA A 78 -15.29 17.07 8.80
C ALA A 78 -16.77 17.42 8.62
N SER A 79 -17.06 18.38 7.73
CA SER A 79 -18.41 18.82 7.37
C SER A 79 -18.91 18.24 6.03
N GLY A 80 -18.00 17.70 5.22
CA GLY A 80 -18.29 17.18 3.88
C GLY A 80 -19.12 15.89 3.89
N GLU A 81 -19.84 15.68 2.80
CA GLU A 81 -20.54 14.42 2.51
C GLU A 81 -19.56 13.25 2.39
N TRP A 82 -18.40 13.51 1.79
CA TRP A 82 -17.31 12.56 1.63
C TRP A 82 -16.09 12.96 2.45
N ILE A 83 -15.55 12.02 3.20
CA ILE A 83 -14.24 12.14 3.83
C ILE A 83 -13.22 11.53 2.88
N ILE A 84 -12.32 12.36 2.33
CA ILE A 84 -11.18 11.92 1.54
C ILE A 84 -9.96 11.90 2.44
N VAL A 85 -9.37 10.74 2.63
CA VAL A 85 -8.15 10.55 3.38
C VAL A 85 -6.97 10.52 2.42
N LEU A 86 -5.97 11.38 2.68
CA LEU A 86 -4.71 11.42 1.94
C LEU A 86 -3.53 11.33 2.92
N ASP A 87 -2.43 10.72 2.49
CA ASP A 87 -1.16 10.83 3.22
C ASP A 87 -0.49 12.19 2.91
N SER A 88 0.30 12.73 3.83
CA SER A 88 0.96 14.03 3.68
C SER A 88 2.01 14.08 2.57
N ASP A 89 2.46 12.92 2.08
CA ASP A 89 3.48 12.77 1.04
C ASP A 89 2.89 12.44 -0.35
N VAL A 90 1.64 12.86 -0.60
CA VAL A 90 1.01 12.79 -1.92
C VAL A 90 0.96 14.16 -2.59
N VAL A 91 0.93 14.17 -3.92
CA VAL A 91 0.70 15.34 -4.76
C VAL A 91 -0.43 15.00 -5.73
N LEU A 92 -1.38 15.91 -5.91
CA LEU A 92 -2.59 15.68 -6.68
C LEU A 92 -2.47 16.24 -8.11
N PRO A 93 -2.96 15.53 -9.14
CA PRO A 93 -3.21 16.12 -10.45
C PRO A 93 -4.26 17.23 -10.35
N LYS A 94 -4.17 18.24 -11.22
CA LYS A 94 -5.09 19.39 -11.25
C LYS A 94 -6.57 19.01 -11.33
N ASN A 95 -6.89 17.93 -12.01
CA ASN A 95 -8.25 17.44 -12.25
C ASN A 95 -8.62 16.25 -11.32
N TYR A 96 -7.95 16.09 -10.18
CA TYR A 96 -8.17 14.94 -9.29
C TYR A 96 -9.61 14.89 -8.76
N LEU A 97 -10.12 15.97 -8.17
CA LEU A 97 -11.50 16.02 -7.65
C LEU A 97 -12.56 15.92 -8.75
N GLU A 98 -12.31 16.51 -9.91
CA GLU A 98 -13.17 16.38 -11.09
C GLU A 98 -13.24 14.91 -11.56
N ASN A 99 -12.13 14.22 -11.60
CA ASN A 99 -12.08 12.79 -11.92
C ASN A 99 -12.83 11.94 -10.88
N VAL A 100 -12.71 12.28 -9.58
CA VAL A 100 -13.49 11.63 -8.52
C VAL A 100 -14.99 11.80 -8.79
N GLU A 101 -15.47 13.01 -9.08
CA GLU A 101 -16.87 13.24 -9.40
C GLU A 101 -17.33 12.50 -10.65
N ALA A 102 -16.54 12.58 -11.71
CA ALA A 102 -16.88 11.93 -12.97
C ALA A 102 -17.05 10.41 -12.80
N GLU A 103 -16.14 9.72 -12.11
CA GLU A 103 -16.27 8.29 -11.90
C GLU A 103 -17.33 7.90 -10.86
N LEU A 104 -17.61 8.76 -9.86
CA LEU A 104 -18.65 8.48 -8.87
C LEU A 104 -20.06 8.62 -9.44
N TYR A 105 -20.32 9.67 -10.22
CA TYR A 105 -21.67 10.08 -10.57
C TYR A 105 -22.04 9.86 -12.05
N GLN A 106 -21.07 9.84 -12.98
CA GLN A 106 -21.37 9.61 -14.41
C GLN A 106 -21.66 8.15 -14.76
N SER A 107 -21.22 7.20 -13.93
CA SER A 107 -21.54 5.76 -14.14
C SER A 107 -23.03 5.44 -13.99
N GLY A 108 -23.83 6.34 -13.42
CA GLY A 108 -25.29 6.19 -13.29
C GLY A 108 -26.06 6.60 -14.56
N SER A 109 -25.59 7.60 -15.30
CA SER A 109 -26.35 8.17 -16.41
C SER A 109 -26.31 7.34 -17.70
N THR A 110 -25.26 6.55 -17.92
CA THR A 110 -25.09 5.73 -19.14
C THR A 110 -25.95 4.46 -19.12
N LEU A 111 -26.34 3.96 -17.94
CA LEU A 111 -27.18 2.78 -17.81
C LEU A 111 -28.70 3.13 -17.91
N GLU A 112 -29.10 4.32 -17.54
CA GLU A 112 -30.52 4.74 -17.65
C GLU A 112 -30.95 5.03 -19.08
N LEU A 113 -30.08 5.60 -19.91
CA LEU A 113 -30.41 5.86 -21.33
C LEU A 113 -30.48 4.57 -22.18
N GLY A 114 -29.71 3.53 -21.83
CA GLY A 114 -29.75 2.23 -22.53
C GLY A 114 -30.99 1.38 -22.17
N SER A 115 -31.54 1.55 -20.97
CA SER A 115 -32.70 0.78 -20.48
C SER A 115 -34.05 1.41 -20.89
N LEU A 116 -34.10 2.70 -21.13
CA LEU A 116 -35.33 3.42 -21.58
C LEU A 116 -35.59 3.26 -23.06
N ALA A 117 -34.59 2.91 -23.87
CA ALA A 117 -34.77 2.73 -25.32
C ALA A 117 -35.40 1.37 -25.71
N THR A 118 -35.60 0.43 -24.78
CA THR A 118 -36.10 -0.93 -25.07
C THR A 118 -37.43 -1.31 -24.44
N LYS A 119 -38.13 -0.39 -23.73
CA LYS A 119 -39.48 -0.65 -23.22
C LYS A 119 -40.45 0.44 -23.72
N GLY A 120 -41.08 0.13 -24.81
CA GLY A 120 -42.20 0.90 -25.33
C GLY A 120 -43.39 0.89 -24.37
N THR A 121 -43.97 2.08 -24.24
CA THR A 121 -45.38 2.37 -23.96
C THR A 121 -46.23 1.28 -23.28
N GLN A 122 -46.41 1.36 -21.96
CA GLN A 122 -47.69 1.18 -21.29
C GLN A 122 -47.56 1.50 -19.78
N GLU A 123 -48.61 2.23 -19.31
CA GLU A 123 -48.94 2.49 -17.91
C GLU A 123 -48.18 3.61 -17.16
N LEU A 124 -48.66 4.84 -17.43
CA LEU A 124 -48.53 6.00 -16.56
C LEU A 124 -49.83 6.13 -15.75
N SER A 125 -49.91 5.49 -14.59
CA SER A 125 -50.82 5.94 -13.52
C SER A 125 -50.55 5.13 -12.24
N THR A 126 -50.45 5.85 -11.14
CA THR A 126 -50.29 5.37 -9.74
C THR A 126 -48.87 4.93 -9.32
N LEU A 127 -48.13 5.91 -8.80
CA LEU A 127 -47.24 5.69 -7.64
C LEU A 127 -46.76 7.04 -7.07
N HIS A 128 -47.54 7.59 -6.15
CA HIS A 128 -47.03 8.60 -5.22
C HIS A 128 -46.25 7.86 -4.13
N SER A 129 -44.95 7.78 -4.30
CA SER A 129 -44.00 7.43 -3.23
C SER A 129 -42.97 8.54 -3.12
N PRO A 130 -42.57 8.94 -1.90
CA PRO A 130 -41.66 10.09 -1.74
C PRO A 130 -40.31 9.81 -2.41
N LEU A 131 -39.77 10.80 -3.09
CA LEU A 131 -38.51 10.78 -3.85
C LEU A 131 -37.27 10.35 -3.01
N SER A 132 -37.39 10.28 -1.69
CA SER A 132 -36.30 9.92 -0.78
C SER A 132 -35.96 8.44 -0.73
N THR A 133 -36.83 7.56 -1.27
CA THR A 133 -36.61 6.10 -1.25
C THR A 133 -36.05 5.52 -2.55
N LEU A 134 -35.94 6.31 -3.62
CA LEU A 134 -35.45 5.86 -4.92
C LEU A 134 -33.91 5.98 -5.10
N HIS A 135 -33.20 6.60 -4.15
CA HIS A 135 -31.74 6.69 -4.19
C HIS A 135 -31.01 5.45 -3.68
N SER A 136 -31.70 4.39 -3.30
CA SER A 136 -31.07 3.21 -2.66
C SER A 136 -30.78 2.03 -3.59
N SER A 137 -30.98 2.10 -4.89
CA SER A 137 -30.92 0.86 -5.67
C SER A 137 -29.90 0.72 -6.80
N LEU A 138 -29.07 1.69 -7.16
CA LEU A 138 -28.01 1.46 -8.14
C LEU A 138 -26.82 2.43 -7.98
N SER A 139 -25.85 2.03 -7.16
CA SER A 139 -24.40 2.00 -7.41
C SER A 139 -23.51 3.19 -7.07
N THR A 140 -23.84 4.10 -6.17
CA THR A 140 -22.76 4.94 -5.61
C THR A 140 -22.03 4.10 -4.53
N PRO A 141 -20.72 3.86 -4.66
CA PRO A 141 -19.99 3.08 -3.65
C PRO A 141 -19.96 3.86 -2.32
N ALA A 142 -19.98 3.16 -1.19
CA ALA A 142 -19.82 3.79 0.12
C ALA A 142 -18.37 4.17 0.43
N ALA A 143 -17.44 3.55 -0.27
CA ALA A 143 -16.02 3.91 -0.22
C ALA A 143 -15.34 3.64 -1.56
N TRP A 144 -14.29 4.41 -1.82
CA TRP A 144 -13.47 4.26 -3.02
C TRP A 144 -11.99 4.49 -2.71
N GLY A 145 -11.14 4.10 -3.63
CA GLY A 145 -9.73 4.46 -3.61
C GLY A 145 -9.21 4.67 -5.02
N GLY A 146 -8.18 5.47 -5.15
CA GLY A 146 -7.47 5.70 -6.40
C GLY A 146 -6.08 5.05 -6.41
N PRO A 147 -5.51 4.82 -7.61
CA PRO A 147 -4.15 4.29 -7.72
C PRO A 147 -3.10 5.33 -7.34
N ASP A 148 -1.89 4.84 -7.03
CA ASP A 148 -0.71 5.67 -6.86
C ASP A 148 0.21 5.57 -8.08
N ALA A 149 0.87 6.67 -8.41
CA ALA A 149 1.87 6.76 -9.45
C ALA A 149 3.23 7.20 -8.87
N ALA A 150 4.31 6.79 -9.54
CA ALA A 150 5.64 7.29 -9.23
C ALA A 150 5.78 8.73 -9.78
N HIS A 151 6.24 9.66 -8.95
CA HIS A 151 6.52 11.01 -9.41
C HIS A 151 7.68 11.00 -10.42
N PRO A 152 7.66 11.84 -11.48
CA PRO A 152 8.76 11.91 -12.45
C PRO A 152 10.13 12.14 -11.82
N ASP A 153 10.18 12.96 -10.76
CA ASP A 153 11.40 13.36 -10.05
C ASP A 153 11.90 12.34 -9.02
N PHE A 154 11.33 11.14 -8.99
CA PHE A 154 11.83 10.10 -8.11
C PHE A 154 13.30 9.79 -8.37
N THR A 155 14.08 9.70 -7.28
CA THR A 155 15.46 9.24 -7.32
C THR A 155 15.52 7.80 -7.87
N PRO A 156 16.68 7.34 -8.39
CA PRO A 156 16.83 5.96 -8.85
C PRO A 156 16.45 4.91 -7.78
N VAL A 157 16.74 5.18 -6.50
CA VAL A 157 16.35 4.30 -5.37
C VAL A 157 14.83 4.27 -5.20
N GLN A 158 14.16 5.40 -5.25
CA GLN A 158 12.70 5.46 -5.17
C GLN A 158 12.02 4.77 -6.36
N LYS A 159 12.57 4.90 -7.58
CA LYS A 159 12.09 4.17 -8.77
C LYS A 159 12.26 2.66 -8.61
N ALA A 160 13.39 2.21 -8.08
CA ALA A 160 13.64 0.80 -7.79
C ALA A 160 12.68 0.24 -6.72
N ILE A 161 12.44 0.99 -5.64
CA ILE A 161 11.46 0.64 -4.60
C ILE A 161 10.05 0.60 -5.19
N SER A 162 9.66 1.59 -6.00
CA SER A 162 8.36 1.61 -6.68
C SER A 162 8.18 0.39 -7.59
N TYR A 163 9.21 0.04 -8.36
CA TYR A 163 9.22 -1.17 -9.17
C TYR A 163 8.98 -2.42 -8.32
N SER A 164 9.73 -2.59 -7.22
CA SER A 164 9.57 -3.77 -6.35
C SER A 164 8.19 -3.87 -5.71
N MET A 165 7.52 -2.73 -5.46
CA MET A 165 6.17 -2.70 -4.89
C MET A 165 5.05 -2.97 -5.89
N THR A 166 5.30 -2.88 -7.20
CA THR A 166 4.29 -2.97 -8.27
C THR A 166 4.54 -4.09 -9.27
N SER A 167 5.77 -4.64 -9.33
CA SER A 167 6.12 -5.70 -10.26
C SER A 167 5.39 -7.00 -9.97
N PHE A 168 5.02 -7.71 -11.04
CA PHE A 168 4.48 -9.06 -10.96
C PHE A 168 5.45 -10.03 -10.26
N PHE A 169 6.74 -9.90 -10.55
CA PHE A 169 7.79 -10.79 -10.00
C PHE A 169 8.03 -10.65 -8.50
N THR A 170 7.49 -9.59 -7.87
CA THR A 170 7.63 -9.33 -6.43
C THR A 170 6.32 -9.38 -5.67
N THR A 171 5.20 -8.98 -6.31
CA THR A 171 3.88 -8.86 -5.66
C THR A 171 2.84 -9.84 -6.19
N GLY A 172 3.21 -10.67 -7.20
CA GLY A 172 2.25 -11.59 -7.82
C GLY A 172 1.07 -10.91 -8.51
N GLY A 173 1.23 -9.62 -8.88
CA GLY A 173 0.20 -8.84 -9.58
C GLY A 173 -0.91 -8.29 -8.69
N ILE A 174 -0.80 -8.38 -7.35
CA ILE A 174 -1.81 -7.82 -6.43
C ILE A 174 -1.87 -6.29 -6.54
N ARG A 175 -0.74 -5.64 -6.84
CA ARG A 175 -0.65 -4.19 -7.05
C ARG A 175 -0.37 -3.90 -8.51
N GLY A 176 -1.04 -2.89 -9.06
CA GLY A 176 -0.85 -2.47 -10.47
C GLY A 176 -1.60 -3.29 -11.52
N GLY A 177 -2.42 -4.26 -11.14
CA GLY A 177 -3.24 -5.05 -12.06
C GLY A 177 -4.49 -4.29 -12.51
N LYS A 178 -4.74 -4.23 -13.84
CA LYS A 178 -5.96 -3.63 -14.44
C LYS A 178 -7.22 -4.52 -14.30
N LYS A 179 -7.16 -5.64 -13.59
CA LYS A 179 -8.32 -6.53 -13.42
C LYS A 179 -9.28 -5.93 -12.40
N LYS A 180 -10.57 -5.79 -12.79
CA LYS A 180 -11.67 -5.57 -11.86
C LYS A 180 -11.67 -6.72 -10.84
N LEU A 181 -11.33 -6.43 -9.60
CA LEU A 181 -11.50 -7.35 -8.48
C LEU A 181 -12.97 -7.23 -8.05
N ASP A 182 -13.65 -8.33 -7.82
CA ASP A 182 -15.03 -8.35 -7.30
C ASP A 182 -15.18 -7.58 -5.98
N LYS A 183 -14.08 -7.45 -5.22
CA LYS A 183 -13.97 -6.65 -4.00
C LYS A 183 -12.68 -5.84 -4.05
N PHE A 184 -12.82 -4.52 -3.99
CA PHE A 184 -11.70 -3.59 -3.90
C PHE A 184 -11.52 -3.14 -2.45
N PHE A 185 -10.30 -3.04 -1.97
CA PHE A 185 -9.98 -2.60 -0.61
C PHE A 185 -9.20 -1.28 -0.68
N PRO A 186 -9.88 -0.14 -0.49
CA PRO A 186 -9.25 1.19 -0.49
C PRO A 186 -8.07 1.28 0.47
N ARG A 187 -7.08 2.09 0.14
CA ARG A 187 -5.89 2.33 0.95
C ARG A 187 -5.81 3.79 1.36
N SER A 188 -5.38 4.04 2.58
CA SER A 188 -5.44 5.35 3.22
C SER A 188 -4.63 6.47 2.55
N PHE A 189 -3.70 6.14 1.66
CA PHE A 189 -2.96 7.17 0.92
C PHE A 189 -3.84 7.90 -0.11
N ASN A 190 -4.97 7.30 -0.53
CA ASN A 190 -5.93 7.87 -1.47
C ASN A 190 -7.26 7.11 -1.35
N MET A 191 -8.08 7.50 -0.37
CA MET A 191 -9.32 6.81 0.01
C MET A 191 -10.42 7.80 0.31
N GLY A 192 -11.58 7.64 -0.34
CA GLY A 192 -12.80 8.35 0.01
C GLY A 192 -13.81 7.43 0.65
N VAL A 193 -14.51 7.92 1.67
CA VAL A 193 -15.58 7.21 2.39
C VAL A 193 -16.72 8.18 2.68
N LEU A 194 -17.96 7.75 2.48
CA LEU A 194 -19.14 8.54 2.91
C LEU A 194 -19.05 8.83 4.40
N SER A 195 -19.26 10.08 4.80
CA SER A 195 -19.15 10.55 6.18
C SER A 195 -20.04 9.75 7.13
N GLU A 196 -21.25 9.41 6.71
CA GLU A 196 -22.17 8.58 7.49
C GLU A 196 -21.63 7.14 7.73
N VAL A 197 -21.02 6.52 6.71
CA VAL A 197 -20.42 5.19 6.80
C VAL A 197 -19.18 5.23 7.66
N TYR A 198 -18.34 6.27 7.50
CA TYR A 198 -17.16 6.48 8.33
C TYR A 198 -17.53 6.54 9.82
N LYS A 199 -18.52 7.39 10.16
CA LYS A 199 -19.03 7.55 11.53
C LYS A 199 -19.66 6.26 12.07
N LYS A 200 -20.52 5.61 11.28
CA LYS A 200 -21.21 4.38 11.66
C LYS A 200 -20.26 3.23 11.99
N LEU A 201 -19.15 3.11 11.23
CA LEU A 201 -18.16 2.07 11.44
C LEU A 201 -17.04 2.47 12.42
N GLY A 202 -17.05 3.69 12.96
CA GLY A 202 -16.07 4.19 13.93
C GLY A 202 -14.67 4.45 13.35
N GLY A 203 -14.56 4.63 12.03
CA GLY A 203 -13.30 5.00 11.35
C GLY A 203 -12.19 3.94 11.49
N PHE A 204 -10.94 4.40 11.54
CA PHE A 204 -9.75 3.55 11.64
C PHE A 204 -9.59 2.97 13.05
N SER A 205 -9.23 1.70 13.14
CA SER A 205 -8.90 1.05 14.41
C SER A 205 -7.55 1.55 14.97
N LYS A 206 -7.26 1.23 16.24
CA LYS A 206 -5.99 1.59 16.90
C LYS A 206 -4.75 0.85 16.38
N MET A 207 -4.90 0.04 15.32
CA MET A 207 -3.75 -0.56 14.63
C MET A 207 -2.85 0.54 14.06
N ARG A 208 -1.54 0.37 14.21
CA ARG A 208 -0.57 1.32 13.64
C ARG A 208 -0.18 0.98 12.19
N PHE A 209 -0.31 -0.28 11.79
CA PHE A 209 -0.03 -0.79 10.45
C PHE A 209 -1.14 -1.71 9.99
N GLY A 210 -1.69 -1.44 8.81
CA GLY A 210 -2.80 -2.18 8.23
C GLY A 210 -4.17 -1.72 8.72
N GLU A 211 -4.24 -0.58 9.42
CA GLU A 211 -5.47 0.08 9.86
C GLU A 211 -6.39 0.43 8.69
N ASP A 212 -5.80 0.74 7.54
CA ASP A 212 -6.52 1.02 6.29
C ASP A 212 -7.17 -0.25 5.71
N ILE A 213 -6.46 -1.38 5.75
CA ILE A 213 -7.01 -2.67 5.30
C ILE A 213 -8.07 -3.17 6.28
N ASP A 214 -7.85 -3.01 7.60
CA ASP A 214 -8.84 -3.32 8.62
C ASP A 214 -10.14 -2.54 8.40
N PHE A 215 -10.03 -1.24 8.17
CA PHE A 215 -11.20 -0.40 7.91
C PHE A 215 -11.90 -0.81 6.60
N SER A 216 -11.15 -1.08 5.54
CA SER A 216 -11.70 -1.56 4.28
C SER A 216 -12.41 -2.91 4.43
N TYR A 217 -11.89 -3.83 5.24
CA TYR A 217 -12.58 -5.10 5.55
C TYR A 217 -13.88 -4.84 6.28
N ARG A 218 -13.92 -3.99 7.30
CA ARG A 218 -15.14 -3.65 8.04
C ARG A 218 -16.20 -2.99 7.14
N ILE A 219 -15.80 -2.15 6.18
CA ILE A 219 -16.72 -1.58 5.19
C ILE A 219 -17.37 -2.69 4.35
N VAL A 220 -16.59 -3.63 3.84
CA VAL A 220 -17.08 -4.73 2.99
C VAL A 220 -17.88 -5.75 3.81
N GLU A 221 -17.46 -6.07 5.03
CA GLU A 221 -18.15 -6.97 5.96
C GLU A 221 -19.51 -6.41 6.40
N ALA A 222 -19.63 -5.08 6.49
CA ALA A 222 -20.90 -4.39 6.76
C ALA A 222 -21.84 -4.34 5.53
N GLY A 223 -21.45 -4.94 4.40
CA GLY A 223 -22.27 -5.00 3.19
C GLY A 223 -22.16 -3.80 2.26
N TYR A 224 -21.28 -2.84 2.54
CA TYR A 224 -21.08 -1.68 1.68
C TYR A 224 -20.23 -2.00 0.47
N GLN A 225 -20.55 -1.35 -0.66
CA GLN A 225 -19.78 -1.47 -1.89
C GLN A 225 -18.54 -0.57 -1.86
N THR A 226 -17.45 -1.07 -2.42
CA THR A 226 -16.21 -0.33 -2.62
C THR A 226 -15.83 -0.30 -4.09
N ARG A 227 -15.21 0.79 -4.57
CA ARG A 227 -14.84 0.96 -5.98
C ARG A 227 -13.41 1.47 -6.13
N LEU A 228 -12.72 1.00 -7.17
CA LEU A 228 -11.49 1.62 -7.66
C LEU A 228 -11.86 2.72 -8.66
N LEU A 229 -11.47 3.96 -8.36
CA LEU A 229 -11.55 5.08 -9.30
C LEU A 229 -10.19 5.21 -10.01
N SER A 230 -10.12 4.72 -11.22
CA SER A 230 -8.83 4.60 -11.93
C SER A 230 -8.27 5.93 -12.42
N SER A 231 -9.09 6.94 -12.62
CA SER A 231 -8.68 8.29 -13.01
C SER A 231 -8.37 9.19 -11.82
N ALA A 232 -8.81 8.83 -10.60
CA ALA A 232 -8.51 9.54 -9.36
C ALA A 232 -7.16 9.10 -8.75
N TRP A 233 -6.10 9.17 -9.54
CA TRP A 233 -4.77 8.78 -9.11
C TRP A 233 -4.00 9.94 -8.46
N VAL A 234 -2.99 9.59 -7.62
CA VAL A 234 -2.12 10.55 -6.95
C VAL A 234 -0.64 10.18 -7.17
N TRP A 235 0.25 11.17 -7.20
CA TRP A 235 1.67 10.91 -7.03
C TRP A 235 1.93 10.64 -5.54
N HIS A 236 2.53 9.50 -5.23
CA HIS A 236 2.83 9.13 -3.85
C HIS A 236 4.32 8.91 -3.66
N LYS A 237 4.95 9.70 -2.80
CA LYS A 237 6.39 9.62 -2.54
C LYS A 237 6.76 8.27 -1.94
N ARG A 238 7.80 7.64 -2.47
CA ARG A 238 8.34 6.38 -1.96
C ARG A 238 9.41 6.65 -0.91
N ARG A 239 9.71 5.65 -0.09
CA ARG A 239 10.84 5.70 0.84
C ARG A 239 12.14 6.00 0.09
N THR A 240 13.01 6.80 0.70
CA THR A 240 14.23 7.32 0.08
C THR A 240 15.41 6.36 0.20
N ASP A 241 15.33 5.36 1.09
CA ASP A 241 16.39 4.39 1.34
C ASP A 241 15.85 2.98 1.64
N PHE A 242 16.70 1.96 1.45
CA PHE A 242 16.33 0.56 1.66
C PHE A 242 16.10 0.21 3.14
N ARG A 243 16.71 0.90 4.10
CA ARG A 243 16.51 0.64 5.54
C ARG A 243 15.10 1.03 5.97
N LYS A 244 14.65 2.23 5.56
CA LYS A 244 13.26 2.66 5.79
C LYS A 244 12.27 1.78 5.06
N PHE A 245 12.61 1.36 3.84
CA PHE A 245 11.79 0.44 3.06
C PHE A 245 11.68 -0.93 3.71
N PHE A 246 12.79 -1.51 4.19
CA PHE A 246 12.77 -2.78 4.95
C PHE A 246 11.85 -2.70 6.17
N ARG A 247 11.95 -1.64 6.98
CA ARG A 247 11.06 -1.46 8.15
C ARG A 247 9.58 -1.43 7.75
N GLN A 248 9.26 -0.76 6.65
CA GLN A 248 7.90 -0.69 6.12
C GLN A 248 7.37 -2.07 5.73
N VAL A 249 8.11 -2.81 4.92
CA VAL A 249 7.64 -4.12 4.43
C VAL A 249 7.64 -5.18 5.52
N PHE A 250 8.58 -5.11 6.48
CA PHE A 250 8.60 -5.98 7.65
C PHE A 250 7.34 -5.81 8.51
N ASN A 251 6.95 -4.57 8.80
CA ASN A 251 5.70 -4.29 9.51
C ASN A 251 4.46 -4.69 8.69
N SER A 252 4.51 -4.61 7.36
CA SER A 252 3.42 -5.12 6.51
C SER A 252 3.26 -6.64 6.64
N GLY A 253 4.34 -7.39 6.79
CA GLY A 253 4.31 -8.82 7.09
C GLY A 253 3.68 -9.13 8.45
N ILE A 254 4.04 -8.37 9.50
CA ILE A 254 3.43 -8.48 10.83
C ILE A 254 1.93 -8.15 10.76
N ALA A 255 1.58 -7.05 10.12
CA ALA A 255 0.20 -6.59 9.97
C ALA A 255 -0.69 -7.65 9.29
N ARG A 256 -0.14 -8.43 8.34
CA ARG A 256 -0.91 -9.48 7.67
C ARG A 256 -1.42 -10.54 8.64
N ILE A 257 -0.60 -10.98 9.59
CA ILE A 257 -1.02 -11.95 10.63
C ILE A 257 -2.05 -11.32 11.58
N ASN A 258 -1.83 -10.07 12.01
CA ASN A 258 -2.78 -9.35 12.85
C ASN A 258 -4.15 -9.21 12.16
N LEU A 259 -4.17 -8.82 10.89
CA LEU A 259 -5.38 -8.72 10.08
C LEU A 259 -6.08 -10.09 9.91
N THR A 260 -5.31 -11.15 9.66
CA THR A 260 -5.88 -12.50 9.52
C THR A 260 -6.56 -12.97 10.81
N LYS A 261 -6.03 -12.60 11.97
CA LYS A 261 -6.66 -12.92 13.26
C LYS A 261 -7.90 -12.07 13.54
N ARG A 262 -7.93 -10.81 13.09
CA ARG A 262 -9.11 -9.93 13.22
C ARG A 262 -10.21 -10.28 12.22
N HIS A 263 -9.82 -10.66 11.00
CA HIS A 263 -10.70 -10.99 9.88
C HIS A 263 -10.38 -12.40 9.36
N PRO A 264 -10.93 -13.47 10.00
CA PRO A 264 -10.70 -14.85 9.59
C PRO A 264 -11.07 -15.08 8.11
N GLY A 265 -10.29 -15.92 7.41
CA GLY A 265 -10.52 -16.20 5.99
C GLY A 265 -9.92 -15.18 5.00
N THR A 266 -9.28 -14.10 5.47
CA THR A 266 -8.69 -13.08 4.60
C THR A 266 -7.25 -13.40 4.12
N LEU A 267 -6.62 -14.45 4.68
CA LEU A 267 -5.32 -14.92 4.26
C LEU A 267 -5.42 -15.66 2.92
N LYS A 268 -4.74 -15.16 1.90
CA LYS A 268 -4.66 -15.79 0.57
C LYS A 268 -3.27 -16.38 0.35
N LEU A 269 -3.15 -17.40 -0.51
CA LEU A 269 -1.86 -18.04 -0.84
C LEU A 269 -0.78 -17.02 -1.29
N VAL A 270 -1.18 -16.02 -2.04
CA VAL A 270 -0.28 -14.95 -2.50
C VAL A 270 0.39 -14.18 -1.34
N HIS A 271 -0.23 -14.11 -0.16
CA HIS A 271 0.38 -13.52 1.03
C HIS A 271 1.50 -14.37 1.63
N LEU A 272 1.55 -15.67 1.29
CA LEU A 272 2.61 -16.59 1.73
C LEU A 272 3.84 -16.56 0.81
N LEU A 273 3.70 -16.10 -0.45
CA LEU A 273 4.80 -16.11 -1.42
C LEU A 273 6.08 -15.43 -0.90
N PRO A 274 6.04 -14.25 -0.25
CA PRO A 274 7.25 -13.66 0.30
C PRO A 274 7.89 -14.50 1.42
N THR A 275 7.08 -15.21 2.18
CA THR A 275 7.57 -16.13 3.23
C THR A 275 8.26 -17.35 2.62
N VAL A 276 7.64 -17.95 1.61
CA VAL A 276 8.23 -19.08 0.87
C VAL A 276 9.53 -18.66 0.20
N PHE A 277 9.56 -17.48 -0.44
CA PHE A 277 10.78 -16.91 -1.00
C PHE A 277 11.87 -16.74 0.07
N THR A 278 11.53 -16.19 1.22
CA THR A 278 12.50 -15.97 2.33
C THR A 278 13.08 -17.28 2.82
N LEU A 279 12.24 -18.30 3.05
CA LEU A 279 12.71 -19.63 3.46
C LEU A 279 13.55 -20.30 2.37
N GLY A 280 13.16 -20.12 1.11
CA GLY A 280 13.95 -20.61 -0.04
C GLY A 280 15.34 -19.96 -0.10
N VAL A 281 15.44 -18.64 0.06
CA VAL A 281 16.74 -17.94 0.10
C VAL A 281 17.60 -18.45 1.28
N ILE A 282 17.01 -18.59 2.46
CA ILE A 282 17.74 -19.13 3.64
C ILE A 282 18.24 -20.55 3.35
N PHE A 283 17.41 -21.41 2.78
CA PHE A 283 17.79 -22.77 2.40
C PHE A 283 18.91 -22.79 1.36
N LEU A 284 18.84 -21.96 0.32
CA LEU A 284 19.89 -21.86 -0.69
C LEU A 284 21.22 -21.34 -0.10
N LEU A 285 21.17 -20.40 0.84
CA LEU A 285 22.37 -19.94 1.54
C LEU A 285 22.98 -21.03 2.42
N MET A 286 22.16 -21.85 3.11
CA MET A 286 22.67 -23.01 3.86
C MET A 286 23.28 -24.04 2.92
N LEU A 287 22.65 -24.32 1.77
CA LEU A 287 23.19 -25.23 0.76
C LEU A 287 24.51 -24.72 0.19
N PHE A 288 24.62 -23.42 -0.07
CA PHE A 288 25.86 -22.79 -0.50
C PHE A 288 26.97 -22.93 0.54
N MET A 289 26.69 -22.64 1.82
CA MET A 289 27.66 -22.80 2.89
C MET A 289 28.13 -24.25 3.07
N MET A 290 27.23 -25.21 2.92
CA MET A 290 27.56 -26.64 2.92
C MET A 290 28.46 -26.99 1.72
N GLY A 291 28.14 -26.48 0.53
CA GLY A 291 28.96 -26.67 -0.66
C GLY A 291 30.38 -26.12 -0.52
N VAL A 292 30.49 -24.89 0.05
CA VAL A 292 31.80 -24.29 0.34
C VAL A 292 32.59 -25.14 1.38
N GLY A 293 31.91 -25.61 2.41
CA GLY A 293 32.52 -26.48 3.43
C GLY A 293 33.15 -27.76 2.83
N LEU A 294 32.35 -28.47 2.00
CA LEU A 294 32.82 -29.69 1.30
C LEU A 294 33.95 -29.40 0.31
N TYR A 295 33.91 -28.28 -0.38
CA TYR A 295 34.94 -27.88 -1.31
C TYR A 295 36.26 -27.62 -0.58
N ILE A 296 36.27 -26.88 0.54
CA ILE A 296 37.44 -26.59 1.36
C ILE A 296 37.99 -27.86 2.02
N GLU A 297 37.11 -28.74 2.51
CA GLU A 297 37.52 -30.05 3.08
C GLU A 297 38.26 -30.89 2.04
N GLY A 298 37.74 -30.95 0.82
CA GLY A 298 38.40 -31.67 -0.29
C GLY A 298 39.76 -31.08 -0.63
N GLU A 299 39.94 -29.76 -0.67
CA GLU A 299 41.26 -29.12 -0.88
C GLU A 299 42.23 -29.41 0.27
N TRP A 300 41.75 -29.41 1.51
CA TRP A 300 42.58 -29.71 2.68
C TRP A 300 43.09 -31.14 2.67
N LEU A 301 42.23 -32.12 2.33
CA LEU A 301 42.61 -33.53 2.20
C LEU A 301 43.66 -33.74 1.10
N ASP A 302 43.50 -33.04 -0.03
CA ASP A 302 44.47 -33.05 -1.13
C ASP A 302 45.85 -32.52 -0.68
N ALA A 303 45.86 -31.38 0.02
CA ALA A 303 47.10 -30.74 0.48
C ALA A 303 47.90 -31.59 1.49
N HIS A 304 47.22 -32.49 2.23
CA HIS A 304 47.85 -33.36 3.22
C HIS A 304 48.09 -34.78 2.69
N GLY A 305 47.88 -35.06 1.41
CA GLY A 305 48.12 -36.37 0.80
C GLY A 305 47.17 -37.47 1.29
N LEU A 306 46.06 -37.10 1.92
CA LEU A 306 45.06 -38.00 2.49
C LEU A 306 43.95 -38.33 1.48
N ARG A 307 44.26 -38.32 0.20
CA ARG A 307 43.26 -38.52 -0.87
C ARG A 307 42.52 -39.86 -0.73
N PRO A 308 41.16 -39.83 -0.66
CA PRO A 308 40.36 -40.89 -1.24
C PRO A 308 40.51 -40.79 -2.77
N THR A 309 40.50 -41.94 -3.45
CA THR A 309 40.78 -42.09 -4.90
C THR A 309 39.92 -41.27 -5.85
N ASP A 310 38.91 -40.52 -5.36
CA ASP A 310 37.98 -39.71 -6.13
C ASP A 310 37.87 -38.29 -5.53
N ASN A 311 37.98 -37.26 -6.36
CA ASN A 311 37.74 -35.84 -6.03
C ASN A 311 36.24 -35.55 -5.75
N MET A 312 35.52 -36.51 -5.14
CA MET A 312 34.08 -36.48 -4.94
C MET A 312 33.64 -35.30 -4.05
N HIS A 313 34.37 -34.99 -2.98
CA HIS A 313 34.03 -33.88 -2.07
C HIS A 313 34.09 -32.53 -2.76
N GLN A 314 35.14 -32.25 -3.51
CA GLN A 314 35.28 -31.01 -4.29
C GLN A 314 34.18 -30.91 -5.39
N GLY A 315 33.96 -32.01 -6.12
CA GLY A 315 32.93 -32.05 -7.17
C GLY A 315 31.53 -31.83 -6.63
N VAL A 316 31.17 -32.52 -5.53
CA VAL A 316 29.87 -32.33 -4.86
C VAL A 316 29.77 -30.92 -4.30
N GLY A 317 30.80 -30.39 -3.64
CA GLY A 317 30.84 -29.05 -3.10
C GLY A 317 30.59 -27.98 -4.17
N PHE A 318 31.27 -28.10 -5.32
CA PHE A 318 31.07 -27.20 -6.45
C PHE A 318 29.64 -27.27 -7.00
N VAL A 319 29.10 -28.47 -7.20
CA VAL A 319 27.71 -28.65 -7.70
C VAL A 319 26.69 -28.02 -6.74
N LEU A 320 26.87 -28.20 -5.43
CA LEU A 320 25.98 -27.57 -4.44
C LEU A 320 26.06 -26.04 -4.47
N CYS A 321 27.25 -25.46 -4.62
CA CYS A 321 27.41 -24.01 -4.77
C CYS A 321 26.70 -23.50 -6.02
N VAL A 322 26.82 -24.20 -7.16
CA VAL A 322 26.13 -23.82 -8.40
C VAL A 322 24.61 -23.92 -8.24
N LEU A 323 24.10 -25.04 -7.70
CA LEU A 323 22.67 -25.24 -7.45
C LEU A 323 22.08 -24.18 -6.50
N ALA A 324 22.87 -23.72 -5.53
CA ALA A 324 22.44 -22.68 -4.61
C ALA A 324 22.41 -21.28 -5.24
N LEU A 325 23.42 -20.93 -6.03
CA LEU A 325 23.54 -19.58 -6.59
C LEU A 325 22.73 -19.38 -7.84
N LEU A 326 22.59 -20.41 -8.69
CA LEU A 326 21.95 -20.31 -9.99
C LEU A 326 20.50 -19.77 -9.93
N PRO A 327 19.61 -20.25 -9.04
CA PRO A 327 18.25 -19.70 -8.92
C PRO A 327 18.24 -18.23 -8.51
N LEU A 328 19.15 -17.82 -7.62
CA LEU A 328 19.25 -16.42 -7.16
C LEU A 328 19.76 -15.50 -8.28
N LEU A 329 20.72 -15.98 -9.08
CA LEU A 329 21.23 -15.25 -10.25
C LEU A 329 20.16 -15.10 -11.34
N ILE A 330 19.43 -16.19 -11.66
CA ILE A 330 18.32 -16.14 -12.62
C ILE A 330 17.26 -15.16 -12.17
N TYR A 331 16.82 -15.21 -10.91
CA TYR A 331 15.84 -14.28 -10.38
C TYR A 331 16.34 -12.84 -10.45
N SER A 332 17.60 -12.60 -10.06
CA SER A 332 18.21 -11.27 -10.12
C SER A 332 18.27 -10.73 -11.55
N LEU A 333 18.58 -11.60 -12.52
CA LEU A 333 18.59 -11.24 -13.94
C LEU A 333 17.19 -10.86 -14.45
N ILE A 334 16.17 -11.63 -14.08
CA ILE A 334 14.77 -11.31 -14.43
C ILE A 334 14.38 -9.93 -13.89
N ILE A 335 14.67 -9.64 -12.61
CA ILE A 335 14.40 -8.34 -11.99
C ILE A 335 15.16 -7.24 -12.70
N PHE A 336 16.44 -7.45 -12.99
CA PHE A 336 17.29 -6.48 -13.66
C PHE A 336 16.74 -6.12 -15.05
N VAL A 337 16.43 -7.12 -15.87
CA VAL A 337 15.95 -6.92 -17.25
C VAL A 337 14.59 -6.24 -17.25
N ASP A 338 13.59 -6.78 -16.50
CA ASP A 338 12.23 -6.24 -16.48
C ASP A 338 12.22 -4.79 -15.95
N SER A 339 12.97 -4.51 -14.88
CA SER A 339 13.06 -3.16 -14.32
C SER A 339 13.80 -2.18 -15.24
N SER A 340 14.89 -2.63 -15.88
CA SER A 340 15.64 -1.79 -16.84
C SER A 340 14.77 -1.36 -18.02
N ILE A 341 13.96 -2.27 -18.55
CA ILE A 341 13.04 -2.00 -19.65
C ILE A 341 11.95 -1.01 -19.20
N ARG A 342 11.29 -1.28 -18.06
CA ARG A 342 10.18 -0.46 -17.56
C ARG A 342 10.61 0.96 -17.20
N ASN A 343 11.77 1.12 -16.57
CA ASN A 343 12.30 2.40 -16.15
C ASN A 343 13.21 3.07 -17.17
N ARG A 344 13.50 2.42 -18.30
CA ARG A 344 14.45 2.89 -19.34
C ARG A 344 15.82 3.28 -18.74
N SER A 345 16.30 2.50 -17.76
CA SER A 345 17.52 2.78 -17.01
C SER A 345 18.15 1.50 -16.47
N LEU A 346 19.36 1.19 -16.90
CA LEU A 346 20.15 0.05 -16.37
C LEU A 346 20.48 0.26 -14.89
N TRP A 347 20.72 1.50 -14.47
CA TRP A 347 21.01 1.81 -13.07
C TRP A 347 19.83 1.53 -12.15
N VAL A 348 18.60 1.91 -12.56
CA VAL A 348 17.39 1.55 -11.81
C VAL A 348 17.18 0.05 -11.82
N GLY A 349 17.47 -0.63 -12.93
CA GLY A 349 17.44 -2.11 -13.01
C GLY A 349 18.34 -2.75 -11.98
N LEU A 350 19.59 -2.29 -11.86
CA LEU A 350 20.56 -2.80 -10.87
C LEU A 350 20.06 -2.58 -9.42
N LEU A 351 19.57 -1.37 -9.11
CA LEU A 351 19.02 -1.04 -7.80
C LEU A 351 17.71 -1.80 -7.47
N SER A 352 17.01 -2.29 -8.48
CA SER A 352 15.77 -3.06 -8.30
C SER A 352 16.04 -4.47 -7.77
N ILE A 353 17.23 -5.02 -7.95
CA ILE A 353 17.62 -6.31 -7.36
C ILE A 353 17.54 -6.23 -5.81
N PRO A 354 18.34 -5.38 -5.13
CA PRO A 354 18.26 -5.28 -3.67
C PRO A 354 16.88 -4.79 -3.20
N ALA A 355 16.16 -3.98 -4.00
CA ALA A 355 14.78 -3.58 -3.67
C ALA A 355 13.82 -4.78 -3.64
N ALA A 356 13.89 -5.68 -4.63
CA ALA A 356 13.06 -6.88 -4.69
C ALA A 356 13.35 -7.84 -3.53
N PHE A 357 14.63 -8.09 -3.23
CA PHE A 357 15.01 -8.88 -2.06
C PHE A 357 14.54 -8.22 -0.75
N THR A 358 14.70 -6.92 -0.59
CA THR A 358 14.20 -6.17 0.57
C THR A 358 12.68 -6.32 0.72
N GLN A 359 11.92 -6.20 -0.38
CA GLN A 359 10.47 -6.36 -0.40
C GLN A 359 10.05 -7.75 0.08
N LEU A 360 10.61 -8.80 -0.51
CA LEU A 360 10.18 -10.17 -0.25
C LEU A 360 10.69 -10.68 1.10
N MET A 361 11.99 -10.50 1.39
CA MET A 361 12.57 -10.97 2.64
C MET A 361 12.07 -10.15 3.83
N GLY A 362 11.97 -8.81 3.69
CA GLY A 362 11.45 -7.97 4.76
C GLY A 362 10.04 -8.39 5.17
N TYR A 363 9.13 -8.54 4.19
CA TYR A 363 7.79 -9.02 4.45
C TYR A 363 7.77 -10.44 5.02
N GLY A 364 8.51 -11.39 4.40
CA GLY A 364 8.56 -12.78 4.84
C GLY A 364 9.06 -12.94 6.27
N LEU A 365 10.13 -12.24 6.65
CA LEU A 365 10.65 -12.24 8.02
C LEU A 365 9.65 -11.65 9.02
N GLY A 366 8.98 -10.55 8.65
CA GLY A 366 7.93 -9.95 9.48
C GLY A 366 6.74 -10.91 9.68
N PHE A 367 6.33 -11.60 8.62
CA PHE A 367 5.27 -12.60 8.65
C PHE A 367 5.64 -13.80 9.56
N ILE A 368 6.83 -14.38 9.38
CA ILE A 368 7.33 -15.50 10.20
C ILE A 368 7.37 -15.11 11.67
N LYS A 369 7.92 -13.92 11.99
CA LYS A 369 8.00 -13.42 13.37
C LYS A 369 6.60 -13.27 13.98
N ALA A 370 5.66 -12.71 13.23
CA ALA A 370 4.30 -12.53 13.72
C ALA A 370 3.56 -13.86 13.85
N TRP A 371 3.70 -14.76 12.90
CA TRP A 371 3.12 -16.09 12.98
C TRP A 371 3.62 -16.84 14.22
N TRP A 372 4.94 -16.83 14.47
CA TRP A 372 5.52 -17.46 15.65
C TRP A 372 4.94 -16.88 16.94
N LYS A 373 5.01 -15.55 17.09
CA LYS A 373 4.56 -14.89 18.32
C LYS A 373 3.05 -15.02 18.55
N ARG A 374 2.25 -14.81 17.50
CA ARG A 374 0.79 -14.71 17.61
C ARG A 374 0.09 -16.06 17.53
N CYS A 375 0.61 -17.00 16.74
CA CYS A 375 -0.03 -18.29 16.47
C CYS A 375 0.58 -19.43 17.30
N VAL A 376 1.90 -19.42 17.52
CA VAL A 376 2.57 -20.47 18.32
C VAL A 376 2.63 -20.08 19.81
N LEU A 377 3.09 -18.84 20.12
CA LEU A 377 3.25 -18.41 21.52
C LEU A 377 1.99 -17.73 22.10
N GLY A 378 0.93 -17.52 21.33
CA GLY A 378 -0.32 -16.92 21.80
C GLY A 378 -0.22 -15.45 22.27
N GLN A 379 0.86 -14.74 21.94
CA GLN A 379 1.08 -13.35 22.37
C GLN A 379 0.07 -12.39 21.74
N ASP A 380 -0.15 -11.25 22.39
CA ASP A 380 -1.01 -10.17 21.91
C ASP A 380 -0.47 -9.49 20.66
N GLU A 381 -1.30 -8.63 20.06
CA GLU A 381 -0.93 -7.84 18.89
C GLU A 381 0.27 -6.96 19.20
N PHE A 382 1.27 -7.00 18.33
CA PHE A 382 2.50 -6.23 18.46
C PHE A 382 2.94 -5.64 17.13
N GLN A 383 3.85 -4.69 17.22
CA GLN A 383 4.50 -4.05 16.08
C GLN A 383 6.01 -4.05 16.29
N ALA A 384 6.77 -4.00 15.22
CA ALA A 384 8.21 -3.80 15.29
C ALA A 384 8.55 -2.33 15.03
N PHE A 385 9.71 -1.91 15.57
CA PHE A 385 10.25 -0.56 15.37
C PHE A 385 9.40 0.61 15.91
N GLU A 386 8.51 0.38 16.90
CA GLU A 386 7.63 1.42 17.46
C GLU A 386 8.39 2.70 17.86
N LYS A 387 9.52 2.55 18.57
CA LYS A 387 10.32 3.68 19.07
C LYS A 387 11.14 4.38 17.98
N ASN A 388 11.38 3.74 16.83
CA ASN A 388 12.35 4.20 15.82
C ASN A 388 11.78 4.24 14.40
N PHE A 389 10.46 4.13 14.23
CA PHE A 389 9.86 4.03 12.90
C PHE A 389 10.03 5.32 12.09
N TYR A 390 10.00 6.47 12.76
CA TYR A 390 10.15 7.80 12.17
C TYR A 390 11.52 8.46 12.42
N LYS A 391 12.48 7.69 13.00
CA LYS A 391 13.86 8.17 13.20
C LYS A 391 14.76 7.72 12.06
#